data_702da8f9191983401d4da45aeeffa1e9
#
_entry.id   702da8f9191983401d4da45aeeffa1e9
#
_cell.length_a   1.000
_cell.length_b   1.000
_cell.length_c   1.000
_cell.angle_alpha   90.00
_cell.angle_beta   90.00
_cell.angle_gamma   90.00
#
_symmetry.space_group_name_H-M   'P 1'
#
loop_
_entity.id
_entity.type
_entity.pdbx_description
1 polymer ?
#
loop_
_entity_poly.entity_id
_entity_poly.type
_entity_poly.pdbx_seq_one_letter_code
_entity_poly.pdbx_strand_id
1 'polypeptide(L)'
;MAKRHHPRRGSVAFSPRKRANRPFGHVKSWPTSDASEVRMQGFAGWKAGMTHVLARDLNPRSTSAGQEIRIPVTVVEVPKMRILGVRGYRMTPYGKQAAGEVWVDAETLTESFPEIFDRVSNRKNHDADKHFENLGKQDLCEVRLIVATQPSNVTGSPSKVPEVMEVGLDGGAASDQLAFAQERLGDEVSFTDAFEEGAMT
;
A
#
# COMPACT_ATOMS: atom_id res chain seq x y z
N MET A 1 19.98 7.40 37.84
CA MET A 1 19.15 6.48 38.68
C MET A 1 17.68 6.88 38.61
N ALA A 2 16.79 5.94 38.40
CA ALA A 2 15.35 6.21 38.46
C ALA A 2 14.95 6.54 39.90
N LYS A 3 14.31 7.70 40.16
CA LYS A 3 13.83 8.10 41.47
C LYS A 3 12.60 7.28 41.86
N ARG A 4 12.58 6.68 43.02
CA ARG A 4 11.54 5.76 43.51
C ARG A 4 10.11 6.34 43.51
N HIS A 5 9.97 7.66 43.60
CA HIS A 5 8.68 8.37 43.64
C HIS A 5 8.42 9.22 42.42
N HIS A 6 9.05 8.90 41.27
CA HIS A 6 8.84 9.64 40.05
C HIS A 6 7.53 9.21 39.39
N PRO A 7 6.60 10.14 39.13
CA PRO A 7 5.37 9.79 38.44
C PRO A 7 5.67 9.15 37.09
N ARG A 8 4.88 8.16 36.69
CA ARG A 8 5.02 7.51 35.40
C ARG A 8 4.80 8.53 34.29
N ARG A 9 5.72 8.55 33.32
CA ARG A 9 5.60 9.36 32.09
C ARG A 9 5.21 8.47 30.92
N GLY A 10 4.33 8.96 30.07
CA GLY A 10 3.80 8.24 28.91
C GLY A 10 2.65 7.30 29.28
N SER A 11 1.85 6.94 28.27
CA SER A 11 0.72 6.02 28.42
C SER A 11 1.17 4.59 28.67
N VAL A 12 0.50 3.89 29.60
CA VAL A 12 0.72 2.46 29.85
C VAL A 12 0.34 1.62 28.62
N ALA A 13 -0.60 2.08 27.78
CA ALA A 13 -1.01 1.39 26.57
C ALA A 13 0.12 1.22 25.54
N PHE A 14 1.14 2.08 25.62
CA PHE A 14 2.33 2.01 24.73
C PHE A 14 3.56 1.38 25.39
N SER A 15 3.37 0.68 26.51
CA SER A 15 4.45 0.01 27.23
C SER A 15 4.18 -1.50 27.35
N PRO A 16 5.23 -2.33 27.34
CA PRO A 16 6.65 -2.01 27.09
C PRO A 16 6.92 -1.66 25.63
N ARG A 17 7.85 -0.74 25.38
CA ARG A 17 8.30 -0.41 24.03
C ARG A 17 9.13 -1.56 23.47
N LYS A 18 8.80 -1.99 22.26
CA LYS A 18 9.55 -3.00 21.51
C LYS A 18 9.56 -2.65 20.03
N ARG A 19 10.51 -3.21 19.29
CA ARG A 19 10.55 -3.06 17.84
C ARG A 19 9.32 -3.71 17.20
N ALA A 20 8.81 -3.09 16.13
CA ALA A 20 7.79 -3.72 15.30
C ALA A 20 8.35 -4.99 14.63
N ASN A 21 7.49 -5.99 14.45
CA ASN A 21 7.87 -7.24 13.76
C ASN A 21 7.96 -7.06 12.24
N ARG A 22 7.37 -5.98 11.70
CA ARG A 22 7.34 -5.69 10.25
C ARG A 22 7.97 -4.34 9.99
N PRO A 23 8.69 -4.19 8.86
CA PRO A 23 9.32 -2.91 8.49
C PRO A 23 8.30 -1.85 8.07
N PHE A 24 7.10 -2.24 7.63
CA PHE A 24 6.03 -1.35 7.17
C PHE A 24 4.76 -1.49 8.00
N GLY A 25 3.93 -0.46 7.98
CA GLY A 25 2.63 -0.45 8.64
C GLY A 25 1.59 -1.33 7.92
N HIS A 26 0.59 -1.78 8.65
CA HIS A 26 -0.57 -2.48 8.08
C HIS A 26 -1.80 -1.59 8.18
N VAL A 27 -2.37 -1.26 7.04
CA VAL A 27 -3.61 -0.49 6.95
C VAL A 27 -4.80 -1.44 7.15
N LYS A 28 -5.53 -1.24 8.23
CA LYS A 28 -6.68 -2.09 8.60
C LYS A 28 -7.96 -1.68 7.88
N SER A 29 -8.12 -0.39 7.65
CA SER A 29 -9.31 0.20 7.02
C SER A 29 -8.87 1.20 5.97
N TRP A 30 -9.37 1.02 4.77
CA TRP A 30 -9.16 1.94 3.66
C TRP A 30 -10.35 2.88 3.58
N PRO A 31 -10.14 4.17 3.28
CA PRO A 31 -11.24 5.10 3.03
C PRO A 31 -11.99 4.69 1.76
N THR A 32 -13.25 5.03 1.69
CA THR A 32 -14.08 4.87 0.49
C THR A 32 -14.50 6.25 0.01
N SER A 33 -14.39 6.50 -1.27
CA SER A 33 -14.89 7.71 -1.92
C SER A 33 -15.98 7.38 -2.94
N ASP A 34 -16.77 8.35 -3.30
CA ASP A 34 -17.80 8.22 -4.34
C ASP A 34 -17.22 8.45 -5.75
N ALA A 35 -15.90 8.27 -5.93
CA ALA A 35 -15.25 8.41 -7.22
C ALA A 35 -15.73 7.32 -8.19
N SER A 36 -15.94 7.67 -9.45
CA SER A 36 -16.33 6.72 -10.48
C SER A 36 -15.14 5.92 -11.03
N GLU A 37 -13.94 6.50 -10.99
CA GLU A 37 -12.73 5.87 -11.50
C GLU A 37 -12.06 5.04 -10.41
N VAL A 38 -11.65 3.83 -10.78
CA VAL A 38 -10.94 2.93 -9.88
C VAL A 38 -9.47 3.31 -9.84
N ARG A 39 -8.92 3.52 -8.62
CA ARG A 39 -7.51 3.83 -8.41
C ARG A 39 -6.97 3.18 -7.14
N MET A 40 -5.64 3.05 -7.08
CA MET A 40 -4.96 2.57 -5.89
C MET A 40 -4.93 3.65 -4.81
N GLN A 41 -5.17 3.26 -3.56
CA GLN A 41 -5.19 4.17 -2.42
C GLN A 41 -3.86 4.30 -1.69
N GLY A 42 -2.88 3.51 -2.01
CA GLY A 42 -1.61 3.49 -1.29
C GLY A 42 -0.43 3.10 -2.14
N PHE A 43 0.76 3.52 -1.69
CA PHE A 43 2.01 3.19 -2.33
C PHE A 43 3.12 3.00 -1.29
N ALA A 44 4.16 2.27 -1.63
CA ALA A 44 5.33 2.08 -0.77
C ALA A 44 6.52 2.90 -1.24
N GLY A 45 7.20 3.54 -0.29
CA GLY A 45 8.41 4.30 -0.59
C GLY A 45 9.41 4.26 0.55
N TRP A 46 10.63 4.64 0.24
CA TRP A 46 11.74 4.73 1.19
C TRP A 46 12.07 6.18 1.48
N LYS A 47 12.04 6.54 2.73
CA LYS A 47 12.42 7.88 3.17
C LYS A 47 13.92 8.08 2.97
N ALA A 48 14.28 8.92 2.00
CA ALA A 48 15.67 9.29 1.74
C ALA A 48 16.18 10.34 2.73
N GLY A 49 15.32 11.30 3.09
CA GLY A 49 15.70 12.36 4.03
C GLY A 49 14.65 13.44 4.18
N MET A 50 15.02 14.51 4.85
CA MET A 50 14.19 15.70 5.01
C MET A 50 14.97 16.92 4.53
N THR A 51 14.26 17.83 3.88
CA THR A 51 14.78 19.13 3.42
C THR A 51 13.70 20.19 3.56
N HIS A 52 13.89 21.33 2.94
CA HIS A 52 12.89 22.38 2.86
C HIS A 52 12.77 22.87 1.42
N VAL A 53 11.59 23.34 1.09
CA VAL A 53 11.28 23.98 -0.18
C VAL A 53 10.85 25.41 0.08
N LEU A 54 11.28 26.32 -0.78
CA LEU A 54 10.77 27.67 -0.81
C LEU A 54 9.54 27.69 -1.72
N ALA A 55 8.40 28.10 -1.17
CA ALA A 55 7.15 28.18 -1.91
C ALA A 55 6.49 29.52 -1.65
N ARG A 56 5.73 30.01 -2.63
CA ARG A 56 4.91 31.20 -2.46
C ARG A 56 3.59 30.82 -1.81
N ASP A 57 3.24 31.50 -0.71
CA ASP A 57 1.97 31.28 -0.03
C ASP A 57 0.82 31.87 -0.86
N LEU A 58 -0.02 31.00 -1.39
CA LEU A 58 -1.20 31.41 -2.19
C LEU A 58 -2.49 31.49 -1.36
N ASN A 59 -2.44 31.15 -0.07
CA ASN A 59 -3.63 31.19 0.77
C ASN A 59 -3.97 32.67 1.14
N PRO A 60 -5.08 33.22 0.64
CA PRO A 60 -5.44 34.64 0.89
C PRO A 60 -5.75 34.95 2.36
N ARG A 61 -6.02 33.90 3.16
CA ARG A 61 -6.32 34.06 4.60
C ARG A 61 -5.10 33.91 5.49
N SER A 62 -3.92 33.67 4.92
CA SER A 62 -2.69 33.58 5.68
C SER A 62 -2.07 34.95 5.94
N THR A 63 -1.39 35.09 7.06
CA THR A 63 -0.59 36.26 7.38
C THR A 63 0.60 36.48 6.45
N SER A 64 1.05 35.38 5.80
CA SER A 64 2.16 35.33 4.83
C SER A 64 1.71 35.34 3.39
N ALA A 65 0.44 35.65 3.10
CA ALA A 65 -0.11 35.67 1.75
C ALA A 65 0.77 36.44 0.75
N GLY A 66 1.18 35.77 -0.33
CA GLY A 66 2.02 36.34 -1.38
C GLY A 66 3.51 36.41 -1.08
N GLN A 67 3.95 36.02 0.12
CA GLN A 67 5.35 35.98 0.51
C GLN A 67 5.95 34.56 0.24
N GLU A 68 7.29 34.53 0.16
CA GLU A 68 8.00 33.26 0.13
C GLU A 68 8.08 32.64 1.53
N ILE A 69 7.61 31.44 1.66
CA ILE A 69 7.65 30.68 2.90
C ILE A 69 8.53 29.44 2.76
N ARG A 70 9.17 29.06 3.85
CA ARG A 70 9.98 27.86 3.94
C ARG A 70 9.12 26.72 4.47
N ILE A 71 8.90 25.70 3.64
CA ILE A 71 8.11 24.51 3.99
C ILE A 71 9.04 23.33 4.21
N PRO A 72 9.03 22.66 5.38
CA PRO A 72 9.77 21.44 5.58
C PRO A 72 9.12 20.29 4.78
N VAL A 73 9.92 19.54 4.04
CA VAL A 73 9.46 18.41 3.20
C VAL A 73 10.26 17.17 3.47
N THR A 74 9.62 16.03 3.28
CA THR A 74 10.27 14.72 3.30
C THR A 74 10.48 14.24 1.87
N VAL A 75 11.71 13.82 1.56
CA VAL A 75 12.03 13.22 0.28
C VAL A 75 11.86 11.72 0.41
N VAL A 76 11.02 11.15 -0.45
CA VAL A 76 10.71 9.72 -0.49
C VAL A 76 11.05 9.19 -1.87
N GLU A 77 11.85 8.14 -1.94
CA GLU A 77 12.13 7.40 -3.17
C GLU A 77 11.05 6.34 -3.38
N VAL A 78 10.39 6.37 -4.53
CA VAL A 78 9.21 5.55 -4.84
C VAL A 78 9.43 4.78 -6.15
N PRO A 79 10.21 3.68 -6.13
CA PRO A 79 10.33 2.81 -7.30
C PRO A 79 8.99 2.17 -7.63
N LYS A 80 8.83 1.70 -8.85
CA LYS A 80 7.63 0.97 -9.27
C LYS A 80 7.38 -0.22 -8.35
N MET A 81 6.10 -0.53 -8.10
CA MET A 81 5.67 -1.75 -7.44
C MET A 81 5.09 -2.73 -8.46
N ARG A 82 5.08 -4.02 -8.14
CA ARG A 82 4.48 -5.04 -8.98
C ARG A 82 3.27 -5.66 -8.32
N ILE A 83 2.20 -5.85 -9.09
CA ILE A 83 0.98 -6.51 -8.63
C ILE A 83 1.17 -8.02 -8.74
N LEU A 84 1.20 -8.70 -7.59
CA LEU A 84 1.37 -10.15 -7.50
C LEU A 84 0.05 -10.90 -7.43
N GLY A 85 -1.00 -10.24 -6.95
CA GLY A 85 -2.28 -10.90 -6.77
C GLY A 85 -3.39 -9.94 -6.38
N VAL A 86 -4.57 -10.49 -6.32
CA VAL A 86 -5.82 -9.81 -5.97
C VAL A 86 -6.49 -10.57 -4.85
N ARG A 87 -7.03 -9.86 -3.87
CA ARG A 87 -7.78 -10.44 -2.77
C ARG A 87 -9.15 -9.77 -2.67
N GLY A 88 -10.21 -10.58 -2.78
CA GLY A 88 -11.58 -10.13 -2.55
C GLY A 88 -11.98 -10.31 -1.08
N TYR A 89 -12.74 -9.36 -0.55
CA TYR A 89 -13.31 -9.39 0.79
C TYR A 89 -14.83 -9.39 0.73
N ARG A 90 -15.44 -10.16 1.61
CA ARG A 90 -16.88 -10.16 1.84
C ARG A 90 -17.21 -9.69 3.26
N MET A 91 -18.36 -9.07 3.41
CA MET A 91 -18.85 -8.69 4.73
C MET A 91 -19.55 -9.89 5.38
N THR A 92 -19.20 -10.18 6.62
CA THR A 92 -19.87 -11.19 7.44
C THR A 92 -20.34 -10.56 8.75
N PRO A 93 -21.25 -11.20 9.51
CA PRO A 93 -21.67 -10.70 10.82
C PRO A 93 -20.51 -10.50 11.81
N TYR A 94 -19.38 -11.14 11.56
CA TYR A 94 -18.15 -11.04 12.38
C TYR A 94 -17.12 -10.07 11.80
N GLY A 95 -17.46 -9.30 10.76
CA GLY A 95 -16.57 -8.36 10.08
C GLY A 95 -16.14 -8.83 8.70
N LYS A 96 -15.22 -8.08 8.10
CA LYS A 96 -14.66 -8.38 6.78
C LYS A 96 -13.82 -9.66 6.81
N GLN A 97 -14.10 -10.59 5.90
CA GLN A 97 -13.35 -11.83 5.72
C GLN A 97 -12.90 -11.96 4.27
N ALA A 98 -11.72 -12.52 4.05
CA ALA A 98 -11.25 -12.84 2.71
C ALA A 98 -12.17 -13.88 2.07
N ALA A 99 -12.69 -13.56 0.89
CA ALA A 99 -13.55 -14.42 0.09
C ALA A 99 -12.70 -15.37 -0.77
N GLY A 100 -11.61 -14.86 -1.32
CA GLY A 100 -10.66 -15.61 -2.12
C GLY A 100 -9.50 -14.73 -2.58
N GLU A 101 -8.52 -15.38 -3.19
CA GLU A 101 -7.32 -14.75 -3.72
C GLU A 101 -7.03 -15.30 -5.11
N VAL A 102 -6.52 -14.43 -5.97
CA VAL A 102 -5.96 -14.78 -7.28
C VAL A 102 -4.52 -14.29 -7.31
N TRP A 103 -3.61 -15.11 -7.78
CA TRP A 103 -2.18 -14.78 -7.87
C TRP A 103 -1.70 -14.92 -9.31
N VAL A 104 -0.63 -14.22 -9.62
CA VAL A 104 0.12 -14.37 -10.87
C VAL A 104 0.68 -15.78 -10.96
N ASP A 105 0.83 -16.30 -12.17
CA ASP A 105 1.39 -17.63 -12.41
C ASP A 105 2.82 -17.79 -11.89
N ALA A 106 3.15 -19.01 -11.46
CA ALA A 106 4.44 -19.33 -10.85
C ALA A 106 5.62 -19.03 -11.78
N GLU A 107 5.45 -19.19 -13.10
CA GLU A 107 6.48 -18.90 -14.10
C GLU A 107 6.84 -17.41 -14.10
N THR A 108 5.84 -16.55 -14.16
CA THR A 108 6.01 -15.09 -14.12
C THR A 108 6.63 -14.62 -12.80
N LEU A 109 6.27 -15.28 -11.67
CA LEU A 109 6.88 -14.99 -10.36
C LEU A 109 8.35 -15.39 -10.31
N THR A 110 8.72 -16.53 -10.90
CA THR A 110 10.10 -17.03 -10.91
C THR A 110 11.01 -16.11 -11.70
N GLU A 111 10.55 -15.65 -12.86
CA GLU A 111 11.31 -14.73 -13.71
C GLU A 111 11.50 -13.36 -13.09
N SER A 112 10.46 -12.86 -12.42
CA SER A 112 10.44 -11.49 -11.93
C SER A 112 10.99 -11.34 -10.50
N PHE A 113 10.75 -12.34 -9.64
CA PHE A 113 11.09 -12.28 -8.21
C PHE A 113 11.47 -13.65 -7.65
N PRO A 114 12.63 -14.19 -8.00
CA PRO A 114 13.08 -15.48 -7.46
C PRO A 114 13.14 -15.50 -5.92
N GLU A 115 13.39 -14.33 -5.30
CA GLU A 115 13.48 -14.18 -3.83
C GLU A 115 12.12 -14.28 -3.12
N ILE A 116 11.02 -13.93 -3.82
CA ILE A 116 9.64 -14.09 -3.28
C ILE A 116 9.13 -15.50 -3.56
N PHE A 117 9.60 -16.12 -4.63
CA PHE A 117 9.14 -17.43 -5.06
C PHE A 117 9.16 -18.45 -3.93
N ASP A 118 10.22 -18.50 -3.15
CA ASP A 118 10.35 -19.41 -2.00
C ASP A 118 9.25 -19.20 -0.93
N ARG A 119 8.74 -17.97 -0.81
CA ARG A 119 7.66 -17.65 0.15
C ARG A 119 6.26 -17.92 -0.40
N VAL A 120 6.11 -17.94 -1.72
CA VAL A 120 4.82 -18.05 -2.42
C VAL A 120 4.69 -19.38 -3.16
N SER A 121 5.79 -20.10 -3.41
CA SER A 121 5.91 -21.29 -4.27
C SER A 121 5.09 -22.51 -3.85
N ASN A 122 4.62 -22.57 -2.61
CA ASN A 122 3.73 -23.67 -2.16
C ASN A 122 2.31 -23.58 -2.77
N ARG A 123 2.05 -22.62 -3.62
CA ARG A 123 0.78 -22.47 -4.34
C ARG A 123 0.89 -23.24 -5.65
N LYS A 124 0.08 -24.31 -5.77
CA LYS A 124 -0.03 -25.14 -6.97
C LYS A 124 -0.52 -24.27 -8.14
N ASN A 125 -0.17 -24.70 -9.36
CA ASN A 125 -0.63 -24.10 -10.61
C ASN A 125 -2.09 -23.67 -10.50
N HIS A 126 -2.31 -22.40 -10.71
CA HIS A 126 -3.54 -21.71 -10.37
C HIS A 126 -4.12 -21.14 -11.66
N ASP A 127 -5.23 -21.66 -12.10
CA ASP A 127 -5.97 -21.10 -13.23
C ASP A 127 -6.56 -19.75 -12.79
N ALA A 128 -5.87 -18.64 -13.04
CA ALA A 128 -6.26 -17.31 -12.62
C ALA A 128 -7.68 -16.96 -13.07
N ASP A 129 -8.03 -17.26 -14.32
CA ASP A 129 -9.34 -16.94 -14.90
C ASP A 129 -10.50 -17.61 -14.15
N LYS A 130 -10.36 -18.90 -13.84
CA LYS A 130 -11.39 -19.62 -13.05
C LYS A 130 -11.57 -19.04 -11.66
N HIS A 131 -10.48 -18.57 -11.05
CA HIS A 131 -10.54 -17.96 -9.74
C HIS A 131 -11.16 -16.57 -9.77
N PHE A 132 -10.91 -15.77 -10.82
CA PHE A 132 -11.61 -14.50 -11.05
C PHE A 132 -13.11 -14.71 -11.25
N GLU A 133 -13.51 -15.70 -12.06
CA GLU A 133 -14.93 -16.05 -12.22
C GLU A 133 -15.58 -16.45 -10.89
N ASN A 134 -14.89 -17.23 -10.07
CA ASN A 134 -15.38 -17.64 -8.77
C ASN A 134 -15.50 -16.47 -7.79
N LEU A 135 -14.55 -15.51 -7.82
CA LEU A 135 -14.63 -14.28 -7.05
C LEU A 135 -15.80 -13.41 -7.52
N GLY A 136 -15.97 -13.25 -8.82
CA GLY A 136 -17.08 -12.46 -9.40
C GLY A 136 -18.49 -12.98 -9.05
N LYS A 137 -18.62 -14.28 -8.74
CA LYS A 137 -19.89 -14.89 -8.28
C LYS A 137 -20.21 -14.63 -6.81
N GLN A 138 -19.22 -14.12 -6.03
CA GLN A 138 -19.40 -13.86 -4.61
C GLN A 138 -19.81 -12.41 -4.37
N ASP A 139 -20.53 -12.18 -3.28
CA ASP A 139 -20.89 -10.82 -2.85
C ASP A 139 -19.65 -10.15 -2.20
N LEU A 140 -18.89 -9.44 -3.01
CA LEU A 140 -17.70 -8.73 -2.60
C LEU A 140 -18.03 -7.33 -2.11
N CYS A 141 -17.50 -6.96 -0.96
CA CYS A 141 -17.61 -5.60 -0.42
C CYS A 141 -16.37 -4.73 -0.73
N GLU A 142 -15.23 -5.35 -0.98
CA GLU A 142 -13.95 -4.65 -1.18
C GLU A 142 -12.97 -5.55 -1.93
N VAL A 143 -12.20 -4.96 -2.82
CA VAL A 143 -11.10 -5.65 -3.51
C VAL A 143 -9.79 -4.96 -3.14
N ARG A 144 -8.75 -5.74 -2.87
CA ARG A 144 -7.39 -5.25 -2.59
C ARG A 144 -6.39 -5.90 -3.51
N LEU A 145 -5.38 -5.12 -3.87
CA LEU A 145 -4.23 -5.61 -4.60
C LEU A 145 -3.16 -6.12 -3.63
N ILE A 146 -2.56 -7.24 -3.95
CA ILE A 146 -1.36 -7.73 -3.27
C ILE A 146 -0.17 -7.29 -4.11
N VAL A 147 0.61 -6.36 -3.57
CA VAL A 147 1.72 -5.75 -4.29
C VAL A 147 3.06 -6.10 -3.65
N ALA A 148 4.09 -6.20 -4.48
CA ALA A 148 5.47 -6.34 -4.05
C ALA A 148 6.27 -5.10 -4.36
N THR A 149 7.10 -4.71 -3.41
CA THR A 149 8.07 -3.62 -3.58
C THR A 149 9.30 -4.11 -4.34
N GLN A 150 10.02 -3.18 -4.98
CA GLN A 150 11.28 -3.46 -5.69
C GLN A 150 12.47 -2.76 -5.01
N PRO A 151 12.96 -3.27 -3.86
CA PRO A 151 14.03 -2.61 -3.11
C PRO A 151 15.38 -2.58 -3.86
N SER A 152 15.59 -3.46 -4.83
CA SER A 152 16.78 -3.46 -5.69
C SER A 152 16.92 -2.19 -6.51
N ASN A 153 15.81 -1.51 -6.81
CA ASN A 153 15.76 -0.27 -7.59
C ASN A 153 15.95 0.98 -6.70
N VAL A 154 16.08 0.79 -5.38
CA VAL A 154 16.30 1.90 -4.43
C VAL A 154 17.78 2.13 -4.21
N THR A 155 18.24 3.36 -4.44
CA THR A 155 19.64 3.74 -4.25
C THR A 155 20.04 3.66 -2.77
N GLY A 156 21.05 2.86 -2.46
CA GLY A 156 21.60 2.75 -1.10
C GLY A 156 20.75 1.92 -0.11
N SER A 157 19.70 1.24 -0.56
CA SER A 157 18.96 0.32 0.30
C SER A 157 19.79 -0.93 0.62
N PRO A 158 19.98 -1.30 1.90
CA PRO A 158 20.65 -2.54 2.26
C PRO A 158 19.77 -3.78 2.04
N SER A 159 18.46 -3.60 1.99
CA SER A 159 17.50 -4.70 1.79
C SER A 159 17.32 -4.95 0.30
N LYS A 160 17.44 -6.21 -0.10
CA LYS A 160 17.15 -6.66 -1.48
C LYS A 160 15.86 -7.47 -1.57
N VAL A 161 15.39 -7.98 -0.45
CA VAL A 161 14.19 -8.83 -0.41
C VAL A 161 12.95 -7.96 -0.54
N PRO A 162 12.09 -8.21 -1.54
CA PRO A 162 10.83 -7.52 -1.70
C PRO A 162 9.89 -7.71 -0.51
N GLU A 163 9.18 -6.65 -0.14
CA GLU A 163 8.12 -6.71 0.85
C GLU A 163 6.77 -6.81 0.15
N VAL A 164 5.92 -7.74 0.64
CA VAL A 164 4.59 -7.97 0.10
C VAL A 164 3.55 -7.34 1.02
N MET A 165 2.68 -6.53 0.45
CA MET A 165 1.64 -5.80 1.20
C MET A 165 0.33 -5.75 0.44
N GLU A 166 -0.75 -5.48 1.16
CA GLU A 166 -2.06 -5.21 0.59
C GLU A 166 -2.27 -3.70 0.42
N VAL A 167 -2.82 -3.32 -0.72
CA VAL A 167 -3.23 -1.95 -1.04
C VAL A 167 -4.70 -1.97 -1.44
N GLY A 168 -5.49 -1.08 -0.84
CA GLY A 168 -6.90 -0.89 -1.18
C GLY A 168 -7.10 -0.26 -2.55
N LEU A 169 -8.23 -0.56 -3.16
CA LEU A 169 -8.75 0.13 -4.32
C LEU A 169 -9.88 1.07 -3.89
N ASP A 170 -9.95 2.22 -4.49
CA ASP A 170 -11.00 3.21 -4.30
C ASP A 170 -11.77 3.44 -5.62
N GLY A 171 -13.03 3.87 -5.47
CA GLY A 171 -13.88 4.18 -6.61
C GLY A 171 -14.57 2.96 -7.22
N GLY A 172 -15.65 3.23 -7.95
CA GLY A 172 -16.45 2.21 -8.63
C GLY A 172 -17.11 1.19 -7.71
N ALA A 173 -17.83 0.25 -8.31
CA ALA A 173 -18.36 -0.91 -7.61
C ALA A 173 -17.27 -1.99 -7.44
N ALA A 174 -17.49 -2.96 -6.55
CA ALA A 174 -16.57 -4.07 -6.35
C ALA A 174 -16.31 -4.90 -7.64
N SER A 175 -17.30 -4.94 -8.56
CA SER A 175 -17.15 -5.51 -9.90
C SER A 175 -16.14 -4.77 -10.75
N ASP A 176 -16.18 -3.43 -10.71
CA ASP A 176 -15.27 -2.58 -11.49
C ASP A 176 -13.85 -2.64 -10.93
N GLN A 177 -13.74 -2.68 -9.60
CA GLN A 177 -12.47 -2.91 -8.91
C GLN A 177 -11.87 -4.27 -9.27
N LEU A 178 -12.71 -5.31 -9.40
CA LEU A 178 -12.25 -6.65 -9.78
C LEU A 178 -11.77 -6.68 -11.25
N ALA A 179 -12.50 -6.01 -12.16
CA ALA A 179 -12.11 -5.89 -13.56
C ALA A 179 -10.77 -5.13 -13.71
N PHE A 180 -10.63 -4.01 -13.01
CA PHE A 180 -9.38 -3.25 -12.96
C PHE A 180 -8.21 -4.11 -12.44
N ALA A 181 -8.45 -4.88 -11.38
CA ALA A 181 -7.45 -5.75 -10.79
C ALA A 181 -7.06 -6.91 -11.71
N GLN A 182 -8.00 -7.44 -12.48
CA GLN A 182 -7.74 -8.49 -13.47
C GLN A 182 -6.87 -7.98 -14.63
N GLU A 183 -7.17 -6.78 -15.13
CA GLU A 183 -6.39 -6.16 -16.22
C GLU A 183 -4.94 -5.87 -15.82
N ARG A 184 -4.73 -5.48 -14.56
CA ARG A 184 -3.42 -5.07 -14.04
C ARG A 184 -2.61 -6.18 -13.34
N LEU A 185 -3.12 -7.41 -13.34
CA LEU A 185 -2.45 -8.52 -12.67
C LEU A 185 -1.09 -8.84 -13.34
N GLY A 186 -0.01 -8.76 -12.57
CA GLY A 186 1.35 -8.99 -13.04
C GLY A 186 2.07 -7.74 -13.56
N ASP A 187 1.35 -6.61 -13.69
CA ASP A 187 1.92 -5.36 -14.18
C ASP A 187 2.73 -4.61 -13.13
N GLU A 188 3.58 -3.72 -13.62
CA GLU A 188 4.27 -2.74 -12.81
C GLU A 188 3.46 -1.44 -12.72
N VAL A 189 3.25 -0.97 -11.50
CA VAL A 189 2.52 0.27 -11.21
C VAL A 189 3.49 1.34 -10.77
N SER A 190 3.38 2.54 -11.33
CA SER A 190 4.16 3.71 -10.92
C SER A 190 3.40 4.54 -9.88
N PHE A 191 4.14 5.40 -9.18
CA PHE A 191 3.53 6.31 -8.21
C PHE A 191 2.49 7.25 -8.85
N THR A 192 2.72 7.66 -10.08
CA THR A 192 1.82 8.55 -10.85
C THR A 192 0.48 7.90 -11.21
N ASP A 193 0.40 6.56 -11.20
CA ASP A 193 -0.87 5.84 -11.43
C ASP A 193 -1.76 5.84 -10.18
N ALA A 194 -1.17 6.08 -9.02
CA ALA A 194 -1.88 6.10 -7.74
C ALA A 194 -2.18 7.52 -7.23
N PHE A 195 -1.27 8.47 -7.47
CA PHE A 195 -1.37 9.82 -6.91
C PHE A 195 -1.04 10.90 -7.93
N GLU A 196 -1.74 12.03 -7.80
CA GLU A 196 -1.53 13.23 -8.58
C GLU A 196 -0.73 14.28 -7.79
N GLU A 197 -0.11 15.24 -8.48
CA GLU A 197 0.58 16.36 -7.83
C GLU A 197 -0.41 17.19 -7.00
N GLY A 198 -0.02 17.51 -5.78
CA GLY A 198 -0.85 18.30 -4.87
C GLY A 198 -1.99 17.54 -4.20
N ALA A 199 -2.13 16.22 -4.45
CA ALA A 199 -3.11 15.40 -3.75
C ALA A 199 -2.80 15.34 -2.25
N MET A 200 -3.85 15.43 -1.43
CA MET A 200 -3.77 15.18 0.01
C MET A 200 -4.07 13.70 0.25
N THR A 201 -3.14 13.00 0.90
CA THR A 201 -3.20 11.57 1.20
C THR A 201 -3.26 11.31 2.70
#